data_2c6c253ef55e24460385cc98b3bebf9b
#
_entry.id   2c6c253ef55e24460385cc98b3bebf9b
#
_cell.length_a   1.000
_cell.length_b   1.000
_cell.length_c   1.000
_cell.angle_alpha   90.00
_cell.angle_beta   90.00
_cell.angle_gamma   90.00
#
_symmetry.space_group_name_H-M   'P 1'
#
loop_
_entity.id
_entity.type
_entity.pdbx_description
1 polymer ?
#
loop_
_entity_poly.entity_id
_entity_poly.type
_entity_poly.pdbx_seq_one_letter_code
_entity_poly.pdbx_strand_id
1 'polypeptide(L)'
;ALCLDRLIGWPEPVYRRFSHPVVGIGHIISALANSLNNPDWSAPVRYMTGFISVSVLLCLLAAACLSVMSFLPSGWVGIVLTAVLVWPFLAAKSLSSHVRAVETPLHAGDLPAARQAVAMIVGRNSAQLDIAGISRAAIESLAENTSDGVTAPLFWGVLFGLPGVVVYKAINTADSMIGYRNKTYVAFGWAAAR
;
A
#
# COMPACT_ATOMS: atom_id res chain seq x y z
N ALA A 1 14.76 0.43 -9.09
CA ALA A 1 13.71 0.78 -8.15
C ALA A 1 14.09 0.43 -6.71
N LEU A 2 14.32 -0.87 -6.36
CA LEU A 2 14.59 -1.29 -4.98
C LEU A 2 15.84 -0.61 -4.37
N CYS A 3 16.92 -0.49 -5.14
CA CYS A 3 18.12 0.23 -4.69
C CYS A 3 17.83 1.71 -4.39
N LEU A 4 17.00 2.37 -5.22
CA LEU A 4 16.58 3.75 -4.99
C LEU A 4 15.77 3.87 -3.70
N ASP A 5 14.79 2.98 -3.49
CA ASP A 5 14.01 2.97 -2.25
C ASP A 5 14.89 2.72 -1.03
N ARG A 6 15.81 1.74 -1.09
CA ARG A 6 16.70 1.42 0.04
C ARG A 6 17.63 2.58 0.41
N LEU A 7 18.14 3.31 -0.57
CA LEU A 7 19.07 4.43 -0.34
C LEU A 7 18.35 5.72 0.03
N ILE A 8 17.34 6.09 -0.74
CA ILE A 8 16.68 7.40 -0.64
C ILE A 8 15.39 7.30 0.17
N GLY A 9 14.58 6.26 -0.03
CA GLY A 9 13.20 6.17 0.47
C GLY A 9 12.33 7.21 -0.22
N TRP A 10 11.20 7.60 0.40
CA TRP A 10 10.38 8.69 -0.10
C TRP A 10 10.77 9.99 0.61
N PRO A 11 11.43 10.96 -0.07
CA PRO A 11 11.96 12.15 0.58
C PRO A 11 10.85 13.08 1.10
N GLU A 12 11.00 13.55 2.32
CA GLU A 12 10.05 14.47 2.97
C GLU A 12 9.69 15.72 2.14
N PRO A 13 10.63 16.40 1.46
CA PRO A 13 10.29 17.55 0.61
C PRO A 13 9.40 17.19 -0.57
N VAL A 14 9.57 15.98 -1.13
CA VAL A 14 8.72 15.47 -2.22
C VAL A 14 7.34 15.14 -1.70
N TYR A 15 7.25 14.49 -0.51
CA TYR A 15 5.99 14.20 0.15
C TYR A 15 5.16 15.46 0.40
N ARG A 16 5.78 16.51 0.93
CA ARG A 16 5.09 17.79 1.22
C ARG A 16 4.56 18.48 -0.03
N ARG A 17 5.23 18.33 -1.18
CA ARG A 17 4.87 19.04 -2.41
C ARG A 17 3.90 18.26 -3.29
N PHE A 18 4.08 16.94 -3.41
CA PHE A 18 3.36 16.10 -4.38
C PHE A 18 2.54 15.00 -3.73
N SER A 19 2.63 14.83 -2.40
CA SER A 19 2.07 13.70 -1.68
C SER A 19 2.66 12.36 -2.19
N HIS A 20 2.19 11.25 -1.68
CA HIS A 20 2.63 9.93 -2.15
C HIS A 20 1.65 9.41 -3.20
N PRO A 21 2.10 8.80 -4.32
CA PRO A 21 1.19 8.30 -5.37
C PRO A 21 0.09 7.37 -4.84
N VAL A 22 0.42 6.52 -3.85
CA VAL A 22 -0.56 5.62 -3.20
C VAL A 22 -1.65 6.40 -2.46
N VAL A 23 -1.34 7.57 -1.89
CA VAL A 23 -2.33 8.45 -1.25
C VAL A 23 -3.31 8.99 -2.29
N GLY A 24 -2.83 9.34 -3.49
CA GLY A 24 -3.68 9.74 -4.61
C GLY A 24 -4.65 8.63 -5.02
N ILE A 25 -4.16 7.39 -5.13
CA ILE A 25 -5.00 6.21 -5.37
C ILE A 25 -6.04 6.05 -4.25
N GLY A 26 -5.63 6.20 -2.99
CA GLY A 26 -6.53 6.13 -1.83
C GLY A 26 -7.63 7.19 -1.87
N HIS A 27 -7.34 8.43 -2.28
CA HIS A 27 -8.35 9.47 -2.45
C HIS A 27 -9.39 9.10 -3.52
N ILE A 28 -8.97 8.49 -4.64
CA ILE A 28 -9.89 8.03 -5.68
C ILE A 28 -10.78 6.90 -5.14
N ILE A 29 -10.20 5.93 -4.43
CA ILE A 29 -10.96 4.83 -3.81
C ILE A 29 -12.00 5.39 -2.81
N SER A 30 -11.59 6.34 -1.97
CA SER A 30 -12.51 7.00 -1.02
C SER A 30 -13.64 7.74 -1.74
N ALA A 31 -13.34 8.47 -2.81
CA ALA A 31 -14.34 9.19 -3.60
C ALA A 31 -15.35 8.21 -4.24
N LEU A 32 -14.86 7.11 -4.81
CA LEU A 32 -15.72 6.06 -5.37
C LEU A 32 -16.60 5.41 -4.30
N ALA A 33 -16.03 5.07 -3.13
CA ALA A 33 -16.78 4.48 -2.04
C ALA A 33 -17.85 5.44 -1.50
N ASN A 34 -17.54 6.72 -1.33
CA ASN A 34 -18.48 7.72 -0.85
C ASN A 34 -19.62 8.00 -1.84
N SER A 35 -19.36 7.88 -3.15
CA SER A 35 -20.34 8.19 -4.19
C SER A 35 -21.19 6.97 -4.60
N LEU A 36 -20.61 5.76 -4.56
CA LEU A 36 -21.20 4.55 -5.15
C LEU A 36 -21.52 3.44 -4.14
N ASN A 37 -21.24 3.65 -2.85
CA ASN A 37 -21.59 2.71 -1.78
C ASN A 37 -22.76 3.24 -0.96
N ASN A 38 -23.93 3.39 -1.56
CA ASN A 38 -25.11 3.84 -0.84
C ASN A 38 -25.67 2.70 0.04
N PRO A 39 -25.84 2.91 1.37
CA PRO A 39 -26.38 1.92 2.29
C PRO A 39 -27.86 1.54 1.99
N ASP A 40 -28.61 2.42 1.33
CA ASP A 40 -30.01 2.19 0.98
C ASP A 40 -30.18 1.27 -0.24
N TRP A 41 -29.10 1.00 -0.96
CA TRP A 41 -29.12 0.08 -2.10
C TRP A 41 -29.10 -1.38 -1.64
N SER A 42 -29.73 -2.25 -2.42
CA SER A 42 -29.70 -3.68 -2.15
C SER A 42 -28.29 -4.24 -2.26
N ALA A 43 -27.99 -5.32 -1.52
CA ALA A 43 -26.67 -5.93 -1.52
C ALA A 43 -26.16 -6.29 -2.94
N PRO A 44 -26.96 -6.90 -3.87
CA PRO A 44 -26.50 -7.17 -5.24
C PRO A 44 -26.05 -5.91 -5.99
N VAL A 45 -26.77 -4.79 -5.84
CA VAL A 45 -26.38 -3.52 -6.47
C VAL A 45 -25.05 -3.03 -5.92
N ARG A 46 -24.85 -3.09 -4.60
CA ARG A 46 -23.60 -2.69 -3.95
C ARG A 46 -22.43 -3.61 -4.34
N TYR A 47 -22.65 -4.92 -4.51
CA TYR A 47 -21.63 -5.82 -5.06
C TYR A 47 -21.24 -5.41 -6.48
N MET A 48 -22.23 -5.12 -7.34
CA MET A 48 -21.98 -4.74 -8.72
C MET A 48 -21.27 -3.39 -8.84
N THR A 49 -21.73 -2.38 -8.11
CA THR A 49 -21.09 -1.05 -8.12
C THR A 49 -19.65 -1.11 -7.57
N GLY A 50 -19.40 -1.89 -6.53
CA GLY A 50 -18.06 -2.10 -6.01
C GLY A 50 -17.14 -2.81 -7.01
N PHE A 51 -17.60 -3.89 -7.64
CA PHE A 51 -16.86 -4.60 -8.68
C PHE A 51 -16.53 -3.71 -9.87
N ILE A 52 -17.53 -2.97 -10.39
CA ILE A 52 -17.33 -2.05 -11.51
C ILE A 52 -16.35 -0.93 -11.12
N SER A 53 -16.51 -0.35 -9.93
CA SER A 53 -15.63 0.73 -9.45
C SER A 53 -14.17 0.30 -9.39
N VAL A 54 -13.89 -0.85 -8.78
CA VAL A 54 -12.52 -1.41 -8.70
C VAL A 54 -12.01 -1.73 -10.11
N SER A 55 -12.79 -2.42 -10.93
CA SER A 55 -12.36 -2.81 -12.29
C SER A 55 -12.05 -1.60 -13.16
N VAL A 56 -12.90 -0.58 -13.16
CA VAL A 56 -12.68 0.66 -13.92
C VAL A 56 -11.43 1.38 -13.44
N LEU A 57 -11.24 1.51 -12.12
CA LEU A 57 -10.03 2.10 -11.55
C LEU A 57 -8.77 1.38 -12.03
N LEU A 58 -8.74 0.05 -11.94
CA LEU A 58 -7.58 -0.75 -12.34
C LEU A 58 -7.31 -0.63 -13.84
N CYS A 59 -8.35 -0.67 -14.68
CA CYS A 59 -8.21 -0.50 -16.13
C CYS A 59 -7.66 0.89 -16.48
N LEU A 60 -8.16 1.95 -15.84
CA LEU A 60 -7.67 3.32 -16.07
C LEU A 60 -6.22 3.48 -15.63
N LEU A 61 -5.84 2.94 -14.48
CA LEU A 61 -4.45 2.97 -14.00
C LEU A 61 -3.52 2.17 -14.93
N ALA A 62 -3.93 0.99 -15.37
CA ALA A 62 -3.16 0.19 -16.32
C ALA A 62 -2.99 0.93 -17.64
N ALA A 63 -4.06 1.49 -18.20
CA ALA A 63 -4.01 2.25 -19.44
C ALA A 63 -3.11 3.49 -19.33
N ALA A 64 -3.19 4.23 -18.22
CA ALA A 64 -2.31 5.36 -17.95
C ALA A 64 -0.83 4.94 -17.87
N CYS A 65 -0.52 3.82 -17.18
CA CYS A 65 0.84 3.29 -17.12
C CYS A 65 1.36 2.85 -18.48
N LEU A 66 0.54 2.15 -19.29
CA LEU A 66 0.90 1.76 -20.65
C LEU A 66 1.15 2.98 -21.53
N SER A 67 0.30 4.01 -21.42
CA SER A 67 0.50 5.27 -22.12
C SER A 67 1.82 5.93 -21.72
N VAL A 68 2.14 6.04 -20.44
CA VAL A 68 3.43 6.58 -19.98
C VAL A 68 4.59 5.76 -20.55
N MET A 69 4.50 4.43 -20.49
CA MET A 69 5.57 3.56 -21.00
C MET A 69 5.78 3.69 -22.51
N SER A 70 4.75 4.02 -23.29
CA SER A 70 4.89 4.22 -24.75
C SER A 70 5.72 5.47 -25.12
N PHE A 71 5.86 6.42 -24.21
CA PHE A 71 6.71 7.60 -24.38
C PHE A 71 8.13 7.42 -23.85
N LEU A 72 8.41 6.31 -23.15
CA LEU A 72 9.76 6.06 -22.64
C LEU A 72 10.68 5.57 -23.76
N PRO A 73 11.93 6.05 -23.80
CA PRO A 73 12.91 5.59 -24.79
C PRO A 73 13.22 4.10 -24.59
N SER A 74 13.60 3.44 -25.67
CA SER A 74 14.08 2.05 -25.63
C SER A 74 15.47 1.96 -24.99
N GLY A 75 15.85 0.74 -24.59
CA GLY A 75 17.17 0.46 -24.02
C GLY A 75 17.31 0.85 -22.56
N TRP A 76 18.55 1.02 -22.11
CA TRP A 76 18.90 1.21 -20.70
C TRP A 76 18.30 2.49 -20.09
N VAL A 77 18.11 3.55 -20.87
CA VAL A 77 17.49 4.81 -20.41
C VAL A 77 16.06 4.57 -20.01
N GLY A 78 15.28 3.85 -20.83
CA GLY A 78 13.90 3.49 -20.50
C GLY A 78 13.81 2.60 -19.26
N ILE A 79 14.76 1.67 -19.08
CA ILE A 79 14.82 0.83 -17.86
C ILE A 79 15.04 1.70 -16.62
N VAL A 80 15.97 2.66 -16.68
CA VAL A 80 16.24 3.57 -15.56
C VAL A 80 15.03 4.44 -15.24
N LEU A 81 14.38 5.01 -16.25
CA LEU A 81 13.18 5.83 -16.06
C LEU A 81 12.01 5.00 -15.49
N THR A 82 11.82 3.78 -15.98
CA THR A 82 10.83 2.85 -15.40
C THR A 82 11.15 2.53 -13.94
N ALA A 83 12.43 2.32 -13.61
CA ALA A 83 12.86 2.07 -12.24
C ALA A 83 12.57 3.28 -11.32
N VAL A 84 12.72 4.51 -11.81
CA VAL A 84 12.36 5.74 -11.10
C VAL A 84 10.85 5.84 -10.90
N LEU A 85 10.04 5.48 -11.90
CA LEU A 85 8.57 5.48 -11.78
C LEU A 85 8.03 4.39 -10.83
N VAL A 86 8.70 3.25 -10.76
CA VAL A 86 8.35 2.14 -9.84
C VAL A 86 8.78 2.43 -8.40
N TRP A 87 9.87 3.16 -8.20
CA TRP A 87 10.45 3.43 -6.89
C TRP A 87 9.45 3.87 -5.82
N PRO A 88 8.52 4.83 -6.06
CA PRO A 88 7.58 5.28 -5.03
C PRO A 88 6.63 4.20 -4.50
N PHE A 89 6.49 3.10 -5.20
CA PHE A 89 5.58 2.01 -4.82
C PHE A 89 6.26 0.93 -3.95
N LEU A 90 7.55 1.10 -3.64
CA LEU A 90 8.32 0.22 -2.76
C LEU A 90 8.51 0.86 -1.39
N ALA A 91 8.60 0.04 -0.36
CA ALA A 91 8.63 0.50 1.03
C ALA A 91 9.76 -0.14 1.88
N ALA A 92 10.82 -0.67 1.27
CA ALA A 92 11.87 -1.40 2.01
C ALA A 92 12.60 -0.51 3.03
N LYS A 93 12.87 0.76 2.69
CA LYS A 93 13.50 1.71 3.62
C LYS A 93 12.56 2.07 4.77
N SER A 94 11.31 2.37 4.46
CA SER A 94 10.28 2.70 5.46
C SER A 94 10.08 1.55 6.44
N LEU A 95 9.95 0.31 5.96
CA LEU A 95 9.84 -0.88 6.81
C LEU A 95 11.04 -1.04 7.73
N SER A 96 12.25 -0.91 7.20
CA SER A 96 13.47 -0.98 8.00
C SER A 96 13.50 0.09 9.10
N SER A 97 13.05 1.31 8.80
CA SER A 97 12.98 2.40 9.77
C SER A 97 11.96 2.13 10.88
N HIS A 98 10.79 1.63 10.54
CA HIS A 98 9.75 1.29 11.52
C HIS A 98 10.17 0.14 12.46
N VAL A 99 10.83 -0.89 11.91
CA VAL A 99 11.33 -2.00 12.74
C VAL A 99 12.40 -1.50 13.70
N ARG A 100 13.35 -0.68 13.24
CA ARG A 100 14.37 -0.07 14.11
C ARG A 100 13.76 0.82 15.20
N ALA A 101 12.68 1.53 14.89
CA ALA A 101 11.97 2.34 15.88
C ALA A 101 11.36 1.50 17.02
N VAL A 102 11.01 0.23 16.76
CA VAL A 102 10.56 -0.72 17.79
C VAL A 102 11.76 -1.37 18.50
N GLU A 103 12.77 -1.79 17.75
CA GLU A 103 13.96 -2.49 18.26
C GLU A 103 14.74 -1.64 19.28
N THR A 104 14.98 -0.37 18.96
CA THR A 104 15.80 0.52 19.79
C THR A 104 15.29 0.64 21.24
N PRO A 105 14.02 1.01 21.49
CA PRO A 105 13.51 1.07 22.86
C PRO A 105 13.40 -0.31 23.53
N LEU A 106 13.15 -1.39 22.77
CA LEU A 106 13.15 -2.74 23.34
C LEU A 106 14.51 -3.11 23.90
N HIS A 107 15.59 -2.84 23.16
CA HIS A 107 16.97 -3.08 23.64
C HIS A 107 17.34 -2.19 24.83
N ALA A 108 16.81 -0.99 24.91
CA ALA A 108 17.00 -0.07 26.05
C ALA A 108 16.16 -0.43 27.29
N GLY A 109 15.26 -1.41 27.19
CA GLY A 109 14.32 -1.77 28.26
C GLY A 109 13.18 -0.76 28.45
N ASP A 110 13.01 0.20 27.52
CA ASP A 110 11.93 1.20 27.53
C ASP A 110 10.65 0.61 26.91
N LEU A 111 9.90 -0.13 27.73
CA LEU A 111 8.67 -0.78 27.31
C LEU A 111 7.56 0.22 26.89
N PRO A 112 7.36 1.36 27.55
CA PRO A 112 6.41 2.39 27.10
C PRO A 112 6.72 2.90 25.68
N ALA A 113 7.97 3.28 25.40
CA ALA A 113 8.37 3.75 24.08
C ALA A 113 8.25 2.64 23.00
N ALA A 114 8.59 1.40 23.34
CA ALA A 114 8.42 0.25 22.43
C ALA A 114 6.95 0.00 22.08
N ARG A 115 6.03 0.14 23.05
CA ARG A 115 4.58 0.06 22.81
C ARG A 115 4.07 1.16 21.88
N GLN A 116 4.56 2.38 22.04
CA GLN A 116 4.22 3.50 21.15
C GLN A 116 4.74 3.24 19.72
N ALA A 117 5.97 2.78 19.59
CA ALA A 117 6.57 2.48 18.30
C ALA A 117 5.82 1.35 17.55
N VAL A 118 5.50 0.26 18.24
CA VAL A 118 4.76 -0.85 17.61
C VAL A 118 3.32 -0.44 17.25
N ALA A 119 2.69 0.45 18.03
CA ALA A 119 1.35 0.98 17.71
C ALA A 119 1.28 1.68 16.34
N MET A 120 2.40 2.22 15.86
CA MET A 120 2.47 2.89 14.56
C MET A 120 2.43 1.92 13.37
N ILE A 121 2.66 0.62 13.60
CA ILE A 121 2.76 -0.38 12.54
C ILE A 121 1.75 -1.54 12.69
N VAL A 122 0.97 -1.55 13.77
CA VAL A 122 -0.07 -2.56 13.99
C VAL A 122 -1.43 -1.90 14.18
N GLY A 123 -2.49 -2.52 13.64
CA GLY A 123 -3.87 -2.02 13.75
C GLY A 123 -4.57 -2.38 15.06
N ARG A 124 -3.87 -2.99 16.04
CA ARG A 124 -4.43 -3.46 17.31
C ARG A 124 -3.91 -2.64 18.51
N ASN A 125 -4.62 -2.73 19.63
CA ASN A 125 -4.19 -2.08 20.87
C ASN A 125 -2.89 -2.70 21.39
N SER A 126 -1.82 -1.90 21.46
CA SER A 126 -0.49 -2.28 21.91
C SER A 126 -0.21 -1.93 23.38
N ALA A 127 -1.12 -1.21 24.06
CA ALA A 127 -0.88 -0.61 25.37
C ALA A 127 -0.54 -1.63 26.48
N GLN A 128 -1.00 -2.88 26.36
CA GLN A 128 -0.80 -3.93 27.35
C GLN A 128 0.18 -5.03 26.90
N LEU A 129 0.84 -4.88 25.74
CA LEU A 129 1.76 -5.89 25.25
C LEU A 129 3.02 -5.94 26.13
N ASP A 130 3.45 -7.14 26.48
CA ASP A 130 4.77 -7.42 27.03
C ASP A 130 5.85 -7.43 25.93
N ILE A 131 7.10 -7.61 26.28
CA ILE A 131 8.23 -7.66 25.33
C ILE A 131 7.98 -8.71 24.24
N ALA A 132 7.52 -9.90 24.60
CA ALA A 132 7.24 -10.98 23.66
C ALA A 132 6.07 -10.63 22.73
N GLY A 133 5.03 -9.98 23.26
CA GLY A 133 3.88 -9.50 22.51
C GLY A 133 4.25 -8.42 21.50
N ILE A 134 5.10 -7.44 21.90
CA ILE A 134 5.61 -6.40 20.99
C ILE A 134 6.46 -7.02 19.89
N SER A 135 7.37 -7.95 20.24
CA SER A 135 8.23 -8.62 19.26
C SER A 135 7.42 -9.40 18.24
N ARG A 136 6.43 -10.21 18.69
CA ARG A 136 5.54 -10.94 17.78
C ARG A 136 4.74 -10.00 16.88
N ALA A 137 4.19 -8.92 17.42
CA ALA A 137 3.43 -7.94 16.66
C ALA A 137 4.30 -7.24 15.61
N ALA A 138 5.53 -6.89 15.95
CA ALA A 138 6.48 -6.28 15.02
C ALA A 138 6.88 -7.25 13.89
N ILE A 139 7.15 -8.53 14.22
CA ILE A 139 7.50 -9.56 13.23
C ILE A 139 6.32 -9.83 12.28
N GLU A 140 5.10 -9.96 12.80
CA GLU A 140 3.88 -10.15 12.03
C GLU A 140 3.68 -8.99 11.05
N SER A 141 3.73 -7.76 11.56
CA SER A 141 3.60 -6.56 10.73
C SER A 141 4.73 -6.44 9.69
N LEU A 142 5.98 -6.78 10.06
CA LEU A 142 7.10 -6.80 9.13
C LEU A 142 6.89 -7.82 8.01
N ALA A 143 6.45 -9.02 8.33
CA ALA A 143 6.20 -10.08 7.34
C ALA A 143 5.11 -9.67 6.34
N GLU A 144 3.96 -9.18 6.84
CA GLU A 144 2.86 -8.69 6.03
C GLU A 144 3.29 -7.51 5.15
N ASN A 145 3.86 -6.47 5.73
CA ASN A 145 4.26 -5.29 4.99
C ASN A 145 5.45 -5.54 4.04
N THR A 146 6.32 -6.53 4.32
CA THR A 146 7.35 -6.96 3.37
C THR A 146 6.73 -7.62 2.14
N SER A 147 5.71 -8.48 2.34
CA SER A 147 4.94 -9.02 1.23
C SER A 147 4.33 -7.89 0.39
N ASP A 148 3.58 -7.00 1.02
CA ASP A 148 2.72 -6.01 0.35
C ASP A 148 3.48 -4.77 -0.15
N GLY A 149 4.57 -4.43 0.51
CA GLY A 149 5.37 -3.23 0.20
C GLY A 149 6.65 -3.50 -0.59
N VAL A 150 7.06 -4.77 -0.72
CA VAL A 150 8.32 -5.09 -1.41
C VAL A 150 8.15 -6.28 -2.35
N THR A 151 7.81 -7.46 -1.82
CA THR A 151 7.87 -8.71 -2.58
C THR A 151 6.84 -8.75 -3.71
N ALA A 152 5.57 -8.50 -3.39
CA ALA A 152 4.51 -8.55 -4.38
C ALA A 152 4.60 -7.42 -5.42
N PRO A 153 4.88 -6.14 -5.07
CA PRO A 153 5.16 -5.12 -6.08
C PRO A 153 6.30 -5.49 -7.03
N LEU A 154 7.40 -6.05 -6.52
CA LEU A 154 8.52 -6.49 -7.35
C LEU A 154 8.12 -7.66 -8.25
N PHE A 155 7.40 -8.66 -7.73
CA PHE A 155 6.92 -9.80 -8.49
C PHE A 155 6.05 -9.36 -9.69
N TRP A 156 5.04 -8.52 -9.43
CA TRP A 156 4.17 -8.01 -10.48
C TRP A 156 4.90 -7.04 -11.41
N GLY A 157 5.89 -6.32 -10.89
CA GLY A 157 6.78 -5.46 -11.68
C GLY A 157 7.66 -6.24 -12.65
N VAL A 158 8.15 -7.41 -12.28
CA VAL A 158 8.94 -8.29 -13.17
C VAL A 158 8.05 -8.87 -14.27
N LEU A 159 6.81 -9.24 -13.97
CA LEU A 159 5.90 -9.85 -14.93
C LEU A 159 5.28 -8.83 -15.91
N PHE A 160 4.88 -7.66 -15.41
CA PHE A 160 4.05 -6.71 -16.16
C PHE A 160 4.60 -5.27 -16.17
N GLY A 161 5.81 -5.05 -15.66
CA GLY A 161 6.43 -3.73 -15.59
C GLY A 161 5.68 -2.76 -14.67
N LEU A 162 5.70 -1.46 -15.03
CA LEU A 162 5.04 -0.40 -14.28
C LEU A 162 3.53 -0.66 -14.06
N PRO A 163 2.74 -1.08 -15.07
CA PRO A 163 1.34 -1.43 -14.87
C PRO A 163 1.13 -2.47 -13.77
N GLY A 164 1.95 -3.53 -13.74
CA GLY A 164 1.86 -4.58 -12.73
C GLY A 164 2.03 -4.06 -11.31
N VAL A 165 3.02 -3.18 -11.09
CA VAL A 165 3.25 -2.55 -9.78
C VAL A 165 2.08 -1.66 -9.37
N VAL A 166 1.64 -0.78 -10.26
CA VAL A 166 0.60 0.21 -9.93
C VAL A 166 -0.76 -0.46 -9.70
N VAL A 167 -1.13 -1.42 -10.54
CA VAL A 167 -2.38 -2.19 -10.39
C VAL A 167 -2.36 -2.99 -9.09
N TYR A 168 -1.26 -3.69 -8.80
CA TYR A 168 -1.12 -4.40 -7.52
C TYR A 168 -1.28 -3.45 -6.33
N LYS A 169 -0.59 -2.31 -6.32
CA LYS A 169 -0.70 -1.33 -5.23
C LYS A 169 -2.09 -0.73 -5.12
N ALA A 170 -2.80 -0.56 -6.22
CA ALA A 170 -4.19 -0.10 -6.20
C ALA A 170 -5.12 -1.14 -5.56
N ILE A 171 -4.97 -2.43 -5.90
CA ILE A 171 -5.73 -3.52 -5.27
C ILE A 171 -5.41 -3.60 -3.78
N ASN A 172 -4.15 -3.65 -3.42
CA ASN A 172 -3.70 -3.70 -2.03
C ASN A 172 -4.21 -2.49 -1.20
N THR A 173 -4.23 -1.29 -1.80
CA THR A 173 -4.80 -0.10 -1.16
C THR A 173 -6.32 -0.20 -1.05
N ALA A 174 -7.00 -0.70 -2.08
CA ALA A 174 -8.45 -0.90 -2.03
C ALA A 174 -8.85 -1.93 -0.96
N ASP A 175 -8.15 -3.05 -0.87
CA ASP A 175 -8.37 -4.04 0.19
C ASP A 175 -8.21 -3.42 1.57
N SER A 176 -7.11 -2.69 1.80
CA SER A 176 -6.85 -2.01 3.08
C SER A 176 -7.87 -0.92 3.43
N MET A 177 -8.56 -0.32 2.45
CA MET A 177 -9.51 0.78 2.69
C MET A 177 -10.97 0.33 2.71
N ILE A 178 -11.34 -0.59 1.84
CA ILE A 178 -12.74 -1.02 1.63
C ILE A 178 -12.95 -2.54 1.69
N GLY A 179 -11.87 -3.35 1.86
CA GLY A 179 -11.95 -4.81 1.93
C GLY A 179 -12.49 -5.36 3.26
N TYR A 180 -12.87 -4.50 4.20
CA TYR A 180 -13.35 -4.91 5.53
C TYR A 180 -14.68 -5.64 5.48
N ARG A 181 -14.81 -6.71 6.30
CA ARG A 181 -16.07 -7.47 6.48
C ARG A 181 -17.01 -6.82 7.50
N ASN A 182 -17.21 -5.51 7.40
CA ASN A 182 -18.18 -4.76 8.20
C ASN A 182 -19.45 -4.45 7.39
N LYS A 183 -20.49 -3.94 8.06
CA LYS A 183 -21.78 -3.61 7.41
C LYS A 183 -21.63 -2.60 6.26
N THR A 184 -20.63 -1.72 6.33
CA THR A 184 -20.40 -0.68 5.32
C THR A 184 -19.79 -1.25 4.04
N TYR A 185 -18.83 -2.18 4.16
CA TYR A 185 -18.01 -2.59 3.01
C TYR A 185 -18.20 -4.05 2.59
N VAL A 186 -18.91 -4.89 3.37
CA VAL A 186 -19.05 -6.33 3.09
C VAL A 186 -19.57 -6.64 1.67
N ALA A 187 -20.41 -5.78 1.11
CA ALA A 187 -20.91 -5.90 -0.26
C ALA A 187 -20.05 -5.11 -1.25
N PHE A 188 -19.89 -3.80 -1.04
CA PHE A 188 -19.15 -2.92 -1.96
C PHE A 188 -17.67 -3.28 -2.08
N GLY A 189 -17.01 -3.55 -0.97
CA GLY A 189 -15.59 -3.89 -0.94
C GLY A 189 -15.25 -5.35 -1.27
N TRP A 190 -16.24 -6.17 -1.59
CA TRP A 190 -16.04 -7.59 -1.86
C TRP A 190 -15.01 -7.87 -2.94
N ALA A 191 -15.03 -7.10 -4.02
CA ALA A 191 -14.09 -7.27 -5.14
C ALA A 191 -12.65 -6.87 -4.75
N ALA A 192 -12.49 -5.89 -3.86
CA ALA A 192 -11.18 -5.48 -3.38
C ALA A 192 -10.55 -6.53 -2.45
N ALA A 193 -11.37 -7.28 -1.70
CA ALA A 193 -10.95 -8.30 -0.74
C ALA A 193 -10.69 -9.69 -1.37
N ARG A 194 -10.76 -9.84 -2.71
CA ARG A 194 -10.59 -11.10 -3.46
C ARG A 194 -9.44 -11.08 -4.44
#